data_0c4d3c010ccb8e7b0af5cb12fc255045
#
_entry.id   0c4d3c010ccb8e7b0af5cb12fc255045
#
_cell.length_a   1.000
_cell.length_b   1.000
_cell.length_c   1.000
_cell.angle_alpha   90.00
_cell.angle_beta   90.00
_cell.angle_gamma   90.00
#
_symmetry.space_group_name_H-M   'P 1'
#
loop_
_entity.id
_entity.type
_entity.pdbx_description
1 polymer ?
#
loop_
_entity_poly.entity_id
_entity_poly.type
_entity_poly.pdbx_seq_one_letter_code
_entity_poly.pdbx_strand_id
1 'polypeptide(L)'
;MPTEAEIYGDLTEIFHDVFMRDDIKLSPELTAKGVQGWDSFKQIEIIMASEEKWAIKFSTRELDALRTVGDLAKMIETKAG
;
A
#
# COMPACT_ATOMS: atom_id res chain seq x y z
N MET A 1 -4.86 16.82 4.34
CA MET A 1 -5.35 15.60 3.67
C MET A 1 -4.43 15.24 2.53
N PRO A 2 -3.91 14.02 2.48
CA PRO A 2 -3.05 13.64 1.37
C PRO A 2 -3.88 13.49 0.09
N THR A 3 -3.29 13.90 -1.02
CA THR A 3 -3.91 13.71 -2.32
C THR A 3 -3.59 12.31 -2.83
N GLU A 4 -4.33 11.86 -3.82
CA GLU A 4 -4.07 10.55 -4.44
C GLU A 4 -2.63 10.48 -4.95
N ALA A 5 -2.16 11.54 -5.60
CA ALA A 5 -0.79 11.58 -6.12
C ALA A 5 0.24 11.45 -5.01
N GLU A 6 0.02 12.12 -3.88
CA GLU A 6 0.92 12.02 -2.74
C GLU A 6 0.93 10.62 -2.14
N ILE A 7 -0.25 10.01 -2.04
CA ILE A 7 -0.37 8.65 -1.52
C ILE A 7 0.38 7.67 -2.41
N TYR A 8 0.22 7.75 -3.72
CA TYR A 8 0.94 6.87 -4.64
C TYR A 8 2.44 7.09 -4.60
N GLY A 9 2.87 8.34 -4.46
CA GLY A 9 4.30 8.65 -4.31
C GLY A 9 4.89 8.02 -3.06
N ASP A 10 4.19 8.16 -1.95
CA ASP A 10 4.64 7.60 -0.67
C ASP A 10 4.58 6.07 -0.69
N LEU A 11 3.53 5.50 -1.28
CA LEU A 11 3.42 4.05 -1.42
C LEU A 11 4.53 3.50 -2.31
N THR A 12 4.92 4.23 -3.34
CA THR A 12 6.02 3.82 -4.20
C THR A 12 7.30 3.67 -3.37
N GLU A 13 7.58 4.62 -2.50
CA GLU A 13 8.74 4.54 -1.62
C GLU A 13 8.63 3.35 -0.68
N ILE A 14 7.46 3.12 -0.10
CA ILE A 14 7.23 1.99 0.79
C ILE A 14 7.48 0.68 0.06
N PHE A 15 6.95 0.55 -1.16
CA PHE A 15 7.15 -0.66 -1.96
C PHE A 15 8.62 -0.87 -2.30
N HIS A 16 9.34 0.21 -2.65
CA HIS A 16 10.76 0.10 -2.93
C HIS A 16 11.54 -0.39 -1.72
N ASP A 17 11.19 0.10 -0.54
CA ASP A 17 11.86 -0.31 0.70
C ASP A 17 11.52 -1.76 1.06
N VAL A 18 10.24 -2.12 0.97
CA VAL A 18 9.78 -3.46 1.36
C VAL A 18 10.35 -4.54 0.44
N PHE A 19 10.37 -4.28 -0.86
CA PHE A 19 10.86 -5.25 -1.84
C PHE A 19 12.34 -5.06 -2.17
N MET A 20 12.95 -4.00 -1.65
CA MET A 20 14.36 -3.65 -1.94
C MET A 20 14.61 -3.54 -3.44
N ARG A 21 13.66 -2.94 -4.14
CA ARG A 21 13.70 -2.75 -5.59
C ARG A 21 13.19 -1.35 -5.91
N ASP A 22 13.73 -0.76 -6.97
CA ASP A 22 13.31 0.58 -7.40
C ASP A 22 12.64 0.59 -8.77
N ASP A 23 12.30 -0.59 -9.29
CA ASP A 23 11.68 -0.75 -10.60
C ASP A 23 10.17 -1.01 -10.53
N ILE A 24 9.59 -1.00 -9.34
CA ILE A 24 8.16 -1.25 -9.17
C ILE A 24 7.38 0.02 -9.46
N LYS A 25 6.45 -0.07 -10.39
CA LYS A 25 5.54 1.03 -10.71
C LYS A 25 4.15 0.68 -10.24
N LEU A 26 3.58 1.57 -9.42
CA LEU A 26 2.25 1.34 -8.88
C LEU A 26 1.18 1.83 -9.84
N SER A 27 0.09 1.09 -9.90
CA SER A 27 -1.11 1.49 -10.61
C SER A 27 -2.31 1.02 -9.81
N PRO A 28 -3.49 1.62 -10.01
CA PRO A 28 -4.68 1.19 -9.26
C PRO A 28 -5.04 -0.28 -9.46
N GLU A 29 -4.71 -0.84 -10.61
CA GLU A 29 -5.03 -2.23 -10.95
C GLU A 29 -4.00 -3.24 -10.47
N LEU A 30 -2.86 -2.77 -9.96
CA LEU A 30 -1.77 -3.66 -9.56
C LEU A 30 -2.20 -4.54 -8.39
N THR A 31 -1.96 -5.85 -8.52
CA THR A 31 -2.27 -6.82 -7.47
C THR A 31 -0.99 -7.54 -7.05
N ALA A 32 -1.11 -8.35 -5.99
CA ALA A 32 0.02 -9.15 -5.52
C ALA A 32 0.56 -10.08 -6.61
N LYS A 33 -0.30 -10.50 -7.53
CA LYS A 33 0.12 -11.38 -8.62
C LYS A 33 1.00 -10.66 -9.64
N GLY A 34 0.88 -9.34 -9.70
CA GLY A 34 1.66 -8.54 -10.63
C GLY A 34 3.04 -8.15 -10.13
N VAL A 35 3.35 -8.45 -8.87
CA VAL A 35 4.64 -8.10 -8.28
C VAL A 35 5.31 -9.36 -7.77
N GLN A 36 6.44 -9.70 -8.37
CA GLN A 36 7.17 -10.89 -7.96
C GLN A 36 7.69 -10.72 -6.52
N GLY A 37 7.46 -11.74 -5.70
CA GLY A 37 7.89 -11.72 -4.32
C GLY A 37 6.88 -11.14 -3.33
N TRP A 38 5.73 -10.70 -3.80
CA TRP A 38 4.69 -10.16 -2.93
C TRP A 38 3.91 -11.32 -2.33
N ASP A 39 4.21 -11.63 -1.09
CA ASP A 39 3.54 -12.67 -0.32
C ASP A 39 2.89 -12.07 0.92
N SER A 40 2.40 -12.93 1.83
CA SER A 40 1.72 -12.48 3.04
C SER A 40 2.64 -11.65 3.94
N PHE A 41 3.94 -11.99 3.99
CA PHE A 41 4.88 -11.22 4.80
C PHE A 41 5.08 -9.82 4.24
N LYS A 42 5.22 -9.72 2.92
CA LYS A 42 5.38 -8.41 2.28
C LYS A 42 4.13 -7.57 2.44
N GLN A 43 2.96 -8.19 2.36
CA GLN A 43 1.69 -7.50 2.59
C GLN A 43 1.65 -6.90 3.99
N ILE A 44 2.03 -7.67 5.00
CA ILE A 44 2.07 -7.19 6.38
C ILE A 44 3.05 -6.02 6.51
N GLU A 45 4.23 -6.13 5.91
CA GLU A 45 5.22 -5.06 5.97
C GLU A 45 4.70 -3.77 5.33
N ILE A 46 4.02 -3.88 4.19
CA ILE A 46 3.43 -2.73 3.51
C ILE A 46 2.37 -2.10 4.40
N ILE A 47 1.50 -2.90 5.00
CA ILE A 47 0.44 -2.41 5.86
C ILE A 47 1.00 -1.71 7.08
N MET A 48 1.98 -2.31 7.74
CA MET A 48 2.61 -1.70 8.91
C MET A 48 3.28 -0.37 8.59
N ALA A 49 3.99 -0.32 7.46
CA ALA A 49 4.64 0.91 7.02
C ALA A 49 3.60 1.99 6.72
N SER A 50 2.48 1.59 6.12
CA SER A 50 1.39 2.53 5.82
C SER A 50 0.75 3.07 7.10
N GLU A 51 0.52 2.20 8.07
CA GLU A 51 -0.06 2.62 9.35
C GLU A 51 0.83 3.61 10.07
N GLU A 52 2.13 3.37 10.02
CA GLU A 52 3.10 4.27 10.64
C GLU A 52 3.20 5.60 9.89
N LYS A 53 3.25 5.52 8.56
CA LYS A 53 3.43 6.71 7.72
C LYS A 53 2.28 7.71 7.88
N TRP A 54 1.05 7.21 7.91
CA TRP A 54 -0.13 8.07 7.96
C TRP A 54 -0.81 8.09 9.33
N ALA A 55 -0.24 7.41 10.32
CA ALA A 55 -0.80 7.31 11.68
C ALA A 55 -2.24 6.80 11.67
N ILE A 56 -2.46 5.73 10.91
CA ILE A 56 -3.77 5.09 10.76
C ILE A 56 -3.68 3.63 11.17
N LYS A 57 -4.83 2.98 11.30
CA LYS A 57 -4.89 1.56 11.58
C LYS A 57 -5.93 0.88 10.71
N PHE A 58 -5.59 -0.31 10.23
CA PHE A 58 -6.49 -1.13 9.43
C PHE A 58 -7.07 -2.24 10.31
N SER A 59 -8.37 -2.48 10.18
CA SER A 59 -9.00 -3.63 10.83
C SER A 59 -8.78 -4.88 9.98
N THR A 60 -8.95 -6.05 10.58
CA THR A 60 -8.83 -7.31 9.84
C THR A 60 -9.79 -7.34 8.64
N ARG A 61 -11.01 -6.85 8.84
CA ARG A 61 -11.99 -6.80 7.77
C ARG A 61 -11.52 -5.92 6.62
N GLU A 62 -10.91 -4.78 6.95
CA GLU A 62 -10.39 -3.88 5.93
C GLU A 62 -9.24 -4.51 5.16
N LEU A 63 -8.36 -5.23 5.86
CA LEU A 63 -7.25 -5.92 5.21
C LEU A 63 -7.74 -6.99 4.25
N ASP A 64 -8.80 -7.70 4.62
CA ASP A 64 -9.37 -8.74 3.77
C ASP A 64 -10.00 -8.15 2.49
N ALA A 65 -10.39 -6.89 2.54
CA ALA A 65 -10.99 -6.22 1.39
C ALA A 65 -9.94 -5.66 0.42
N LEU A 66 -8.67 -5.60 0.84
CA LEU A 66 -7.61 -5.05 -0.01
C LEU A 66 -7.20 -6.07 -1.07
N ARG A 67 -7.40 -5.73 -2.33
CA ARG A 67 -7.05 -6.61 -3.45
C ARG A 67 -6.08 -5.97 -4.41
N THR A 68 -6.18 -4.65 -4.58
CA THR A 68 -5.32 -3.91 -5.51
C THR A 68 -4.66 -2.77 -4.78
N VAL A 69 -3.64 -2.19 -5.41
CA VAL A 69 -2.99 -0.98 -4.89
C VAL A 69 -4.01 0.16 -4.81
N GLY A 70 -4.93 0.21 -5.77
CA GLY A 70 -5.99 1.22 -5.75
C GLY A 70 -6.87 1.13 -4.52
N ASP A 71 -7.21 -0.09 -4.11
CA ASP A 71 -7.99 -0.30 -2.89
C ASP A 71 -7.23 0.21 -1.67
N LEU A 72 -5.94 -0.08 -1.59
CA LEU A 72 -5.09 0.37 -0.50
C LEU A 72 -4.99 1.89 -0.46
N ALA A 73 -4.72 2.50 -1.61
CA ALA A 73 -4.58 3.95 -1.71
C ALA A 73 -5.88 4.66 -1.30
N LYS A 74 -7.01 4.13 -1.76
CA LYS A 74 -8.31 4.72 -1.43
C LYS A 74 -8.61 4.61 0.06
N MET A 75 -8.27 3.49 0.67
CA MET A 75 -8.47 3.30 2.10
C MET A 75 -7.59 4.25 2.91
N ILE A 76 -6.35 4.43 2.50
CA ILE A 76 -5.45 5.39 3.13
C ILE A 76 -6.03 6.80 3.03
N GLU A 77 -6.51 7.20 1.86
CA GLU A 77 -7.10 8.50 1.65
C GLU A 77 -8.28 8.72 2.60
N THR A 78 -9.13 7.73 2.73
CA THR A 78 -10.30 7.81 3.61
C THR A 78 -9.89 7.93 5.09
N LYS A 79 -8.92 7.12 5.52
CA LYS A 79 -8.52 7.08 6.92
C LYS A 79 -7.62 8.26 7.32
N ALA A 80 -6.77 8.69 6.42
CA ALA A 80 -5.84 9.78 6.70
C ALA A 80 -6.49 11.16 6.48
N GLY A 81 -7.59 11.17 5.77
CA GLY A 81 -8.35 12.39 5.56
C GLY A 81 -9.30 12.64 6.69
#